data_27926c7bba338e1d9a41dc1d85fcc1dc
#
_entry.id   27926c7bba338e1d9a41dc1d85fcc1dc
#
_cell.length_a   1.000
_cell.length_b   1.000
_cell.length_c   1.000
_cell.angle_alpha   90.00
_cell.angle_beta   90.00
_cell.angle_gamma   90.00
#
_symmetry.space_group_name_H-M   'P 1'
#
loop_
_entity.id
_entity.type
_entity.pdbx_description
1 polymer ?
#
loop_
_entity_poly.entity_id
_entity_poly.type
_entity_poly.pdbx_seq_one_letter_code
_entity_poly.pdbx_strand_id
1 'polypeptide(L)'
;MQLIIEKLSKSFGDKVVLDDLDAIFDQGIIYALLGRNGAGKTTLFSLIARELAKDSGQVFLFDGEQKRPLDLSDVFFMLAEPELPRFLTGREFINFFIDVNKKRIKGDLNPDLYFDQVKFDEDDKDRLIQGYSTGMRNKLQMMMFLITKPKVILMDEPLNSLDVVVQKEMKDLIKSIKNDHIIIFSTHILDLAKNMADEIVLLHKGKTSKVDREIKNNPDFEEKVINLLQVED
;
A
#
# COMPACT_ATOMS: atom_id res chain seq x y z
N MET A 1 17.06 -0.94 4.26
CA MET A 1 16.36 0.35 4.16
C MET A 1 15.14 0.32 5.06
N GLN A 2 14.79 1.47 5.68
CA GLN A 2 13.66 1.58 6.62
C GLN A 2 12.83 2.83 6.30
N LEU A 3 11.52 2.72 6.43
CA LEU A 3 10.60 3.86 6.55
C LEU A 3 10.39 4.12 8.03
N ILE A 4 10.72 5.34 8.48
CA ILE A 4 10.63 5.75 9.88
C ILE A 4 9.62 6.88 10.00
N ILE A 5 8.64 6.69 10.84
CA ILE A 5 7.62 7.70 11.19
C ILE A 5 7.87 8.13 12.62
N GLU A 6 7.95 9.44 12.86
CA GLU A 6 8.23 10.02 14.18
C GLU A 6 7.18 11.04 14.56
N LYS A 7 6.46 10.76 15.64
CA LYS A 7 5.46 11.63 16.27
C LYS A 7 4.47 12.24 15.30
N LEU A 8 4.00 11.41 14.35
CA LEU A 8 3.08 11.86 13.32
C LEU A 8 1.69 12.07 13.91
N SER A 9 1.17 13.30 13.80
CA SER A 9 -0.16 13.63 14.30
C SER A 9 -1.02 14.26 13.22
N LYS A 10 -2.33 13.95 13.30
CA LYS A 10 -3.35 14.50 12.42
C LYS A 10 -4.71 14.58 13.10
N SER A 11 -5.32 15.74 13.01
CA SER A 11 -6.69 15.99 13.48
C SER A 11 -7.55 16.58 12.36
N PHE A 12 -8.86 16.37 12.44
CA PHE A 12 -9.88 16.99 11.60
C PHE A 12 -10.91 17.66 12.52
N GLY A 13 -10.84 18.98 12.62
CA GLY A 13 -11.57 19.72 13.65
C GLY A 13 -11.17 19.22 15.04
N ASP A 14 -12.13 18.86 15.87
CA ASP A 14 -11.89 18.35 17.22
C ASP A 14 -11.53 16.86 17.29
N LYS A 15 -11.59 16.16 16.15
CA LYS A 15 -11.32 14.73 16.10
C LYS A 15 -9.84 14.47 15.85
N VAL A 16 -9.12 13.97 16.85
CA VAL A 16 -7.77 13.42 16.70
C VAL A 16 -7.86 12.06 16.01
N VAL A 17 -7.14 11.88 14.90
CA VAL A 17 -7.10 10.64 14.10
C VAL A 17 -5.78 9.92 14.30
N LEU A 18 -4.66 10.64 14.31
CA LEU A 18 -3.33 10.13 14.66
C LEU A 18 -2.76 11.02 15.75
N ASP A 19 -2.18 10.41 16.78
CA ASP A 19 -1.69 11.05 17.98
C ASP A 19 -0.26 10.61 18.30
N ASP A 20 0.72 11.47 18.00
CA ASP A 20 2.15 11.17 18.21
C ASP A 20 2.54 9.75 17.79
N LEU A 21 2.12 9.37 16.58
CA LEU A 21 2.32 8.01 16.04
C LEU A 21 3.77 7.80 15.64
N ASP A 22 4.39 6.76 16.22
CA ASP A 22 5.71 6.27 15.86
C ASP A 22 5.59 4.91 15.18
N ALA A 23 6.35 4.68 14.08
CA ALA A 23 6.41 3.38 13.41
C ALA A 23 7.71 3.22 12.63
N ILE A 24 8.17 1.97 12.49
CA ILE A 24 9.32 1.61 11.66
C ILE A 24 8.93 0.40 10.81
N PHE A 25 9.19 0.51 9.50
CA PHE A 25 8.94 -0.53 8.52
C PHE A 25 10.22 -0.84 7.75
N ASP A 26 10.59 -2.11 7.70
CA ASP A 26 11.81 -2.60 7.07
C ASP A 26 11.55 -3.05 5.62
N GLN A 27 12.55 -2.87 4.76
CA GLN A 27 12.56 -3.43 3.41
C GLN A 27 12.58 -4.96 3.47
N GLY A 28 11.94 -5.60 2.48
CA GLY A 28 11.87 -7.05 2.38
C GLY A 28 10.76 -7.69 3.22
N ILE A 29 9.98 -6.88 3.93
CA ILE A 29 8.87 -7.30 4.78
C ILE A 29 7.56 -6.75 4.24
N ILE A 30 6.55 -7.59 4.16
CA ILE A 30 5.18 -7.19 3.85
C ILE A 30 4.45 -6.96 5.17
N TYR A 31 4.01 -5.72 5.41
CA TYR A 31 3.26 -5.34 6.58
C TYR A 31 1.76 -5.24 6.29
N ALA A 32 0.94 -5.80 7.16
CA ALA A 32 -0.49 -5.48 7.21
C ALA A 32 -0.74 -4.39 8.26
N LEU A 33 -1.27 -3.25 7.85
CA LEU A 33 -1.82 -2.22 8.74
C LEU A 33 -3.27 -2.58 9.02
N LEU A 34 -3.51 -3.20 10.16
CA LEU A 34 -4.82 -3.69 10.58
C LEU A 34 -5.48 -2.69 11.52
N GLY A 35 -6.76 -2.42 11.31
CA GLY A 35 -7.54 -1.53 12.17
C GLY A 35 -9.00 -1.45 11.72
N ARG A 36 -9.88 -1.06 12.64
CA ARG A 36 -11.30 -0.86 12.34
C ARG A 36 -11.52 0.18 11.24
N ASN A 37 -12.68 0.17 10.60
CA ASN A 37 -13.07 1.24 9.69
C ASN A 37 -13.10 2.58 10.44
N GLY A 38 -12.48 3.60 9.84
CA GLY A 38 -12.32 4.92 10.48
C GLY A 38 -11.19 5.04 11.50
N ALA A 39 -10.34 4.01 11.68
CA ALA A 39 -9.18 4.06 12.59
C ALA A 39 -8.04 4.98 12.09
N GLY A 40 -8.08 5.45 10.83
CA GLY A 40 -7.06 6.36 10.29
C GLY A 40 -6.06 5.70 9.32
N LYS A 41 -6.31 4.46 8.85
CA LYS A 41 -5.40 3.74 7.92
C LYS A 41 -5.14 4.54 6.63
N THR A 42 -6.20 4.93 5.93
CA THR A 42 -6.11 5.78 4.73
C THR A 42 -5.47 7.14 5.04
N THR A 43 -5.81 7.75 6.20
CA THR A 43 -5.20 9.00 6.65
C THR A 43 -3.69 8.85 6.82
N LEU A 44 -3.22 7.78 7.46
CA LEU A 44 -1.79 7.51 7.62
C LEU A 44 -1.11 7.38 6.25
N PHE A 45 -1.70 6.63 5.31
CA PHE A 45 -1.14 6.47 3.96
C PHE A 45 -1.10 7.78 3.19
N SER A 46 -2.17 8.58 3.21
CA SER A 46 -2.22 9.91 2.57
C SER A 46 -1.20 10.89 3.16
N LEU A 47 -0.90 10.81 4.46
CA LEU A 47 0.15 11.61 5.09
C LEU A 47 1.55 11.18 4.65
N ILE A 48 1.81 9.88 4.57
CA ILE A 48 3.09 9.33 4.08
C ILE A 48 3.27 9.71 2.61
N ALA A 49 2.23 9.57 1.79
CA ALA A 49 2.22 9.95 0.37
C ALA A 49 2.20 11.47 0.14
N ARG A 50 2.10 12.28 1.20
CA ARG A 50 1.97 13.75 1.16
C ARG A 50 0.78 14.26 0.37
N GLU A 51 -0.26 13.48 0.21
CA GLU A 51 -1.55 13.92 -0.34
C GLU A 51 -2.34 14.73 0.68
N LEU A 52 -2.05 14.52 1.97
CA LEU A 52 -2.63 15.23 3.09
C LEU A 52 -1.53 15.95 3.90
N ALA A 53 -1.79 17.18 4.34
CA ALA A 53 -0.90 17.90 5.22
C ALA A 53 -1.01 17.35 6.66
N LYS A 54 0.12 17.05 7.26
CA LYS A 54 0.24 16.64 8.67
C LYS A 54 0.15 17.86 9.60
N ASP A 55 -0.25 17.64 10.84
CA ASP A 55 -0.24 18.70 11.86
C ASP A 55 1.15 18.76 12.53
N SER A 56 1.75 17.61 12.85
CA SER A 56 3.11 17.51 13.40
C SER A 56 3.79 16.21 13.00
N GLY A 57 5.03 16.02 13.47
CA GLY A 57 5.82 14.83 13.22
C GLY A 57 6.54 14.82 11.86
N GLN A 58 7.25 13.73 11.56
CA GLN A 58 8.02 13.60 10.34
C GLN A 58 8.06 12.17 9.82
N VAL A 59 8.31 12.03 8.51
CA VAL A 59 8.47 10.74 7.84
C VAL A 59 9.81 10.74 7.11
N PHE A 60 10.62 9.72 7.39
CA PHE A 60 11.98 9.60 6.88
C PHE A 60 12.18 8.27 6.16
N LEU A 61 13.14 8.28 5.27
CA LEU A 61 13.74 7.07 4.73
C LEU A 61 15.17 6.94 5.26
N PHE A 62 15.53 5.77 5.80
CA PHE A 62 16.88 5.42 6.22
C PHE A 62 17.40 4.30 5.32
N ASP A 63 18.51 4.51 4.63
CA ASP A 63 19.06 3.55 3.66
C ASP A 63 20.15 2.63 4.25
N GLY A 64 20.45 2.78 5.51
CA GLY A 64 21.53 2.09 6.24
C GLY A 64 22.70 3.01 6.60
N GLU A 65 22.82 4.15 5.92
CA GLU A 65 23.88 5.15 6.17
C GLU A 65 23.30 6.50 6.56
N GLN A 66 22.29 6.97 5.83
CA GLN A 66 21.70 8.29 6.00
C GLN A 66 20.20 8.24 6.24
N LYS A 67 19.74 9.06 7.18
CA LYS A 67 18.34 9.34 7.43
C LYS A 67 17.96 10.65 6.73
N ARG A 68 17.05 10.59 5.78
CA ARG A 68 16.57 11.75 5.02
C ARG A 68 15.05 11.82 5.01
N PRO A 69 14.46 13.01 4.84
CA PRO A 69 13.03 13.12 4.62
C PRO A 69 12.59 12.25 3.43
N LEU A 70 11.44 11.60 3.57
CA LEU A 70 10.85 10.82 2.48
C LEU A 70 10.49 11.74 1.32
N ASP A 71 10.92 11.41 0.09
CA ASP A 71 10.56 12.13 -1.13
C ASP A 71 9.32 11.52 -1.78
N LEU A 72 8.54 12.32 -2.51
CA LEU A 72 7.37 11.83 -3.25
C LEU A 72 7.74 10.77 -4.30
N SER A 73 8.94 10.83 -4.86
CA SER A 73 9.42 9.83 -5.82
C SER A 73 9.77 8.48 -5.18
N ASP A 74 9.89 8.44 -3.86
CA ASP A 74 10.16 7.19 -3.13
C ASP A 74 8.89 6.39 -2.84
N VAL A 75 7.72 6.98 -2.99
CA VAL A 75 6.43 6.38 -2.55
C VAL A 75 5.51 6.17 -3.74
N PHE A 76 4.83 5.05 -3.75
CA PHE A 76 3.63 4.83 -4.54
C PHE A 76 2.46 4.50 -3.61
N PHE A 77 1.36 5.20 -3.76
CA PHE A 77 0.14 4.94 -3.01
C PHE A 77 -0.94 4.40 -3.95
N MET A 78 -1.27 3.12 -3.76
CA MET A 78 -2.35 2.43 -4.46
C MET A 78 -3.65 2.65 -3.68
N LEU A 79 -4.59 3.36 -4.29
CA LEU A 79 -5.90 3.67 -3.71
C LEU A 79 -6.84 2.46 -3.83
N ALA A 80 -7.73 2.30 -2.84
CA ALA A 80 -8.78 1.29 -2.87
C ALA A 80 -9.72 1.47 -4.08
N GLU A 81 -10.04 2.72 -4.42
CA GLU A 81 -10.79 3.09 -5.60
C GLU A 81 -9.91 3.99 -6.49
N PRO A 82 -9.27 3.42 -7.53
CA PRO A 82 -8.36 4.18 -8.37
C PRO A 82 -9.09 5.19 -9.25
N GLU A 83 -8.65 6.44 -9.20
CA GLU A 83 -9.08 7.50 -10.11
C GLU A 83 -8.23 7.44 -11.38
N LEU A 84 -8.62 6.60 -12.33
CA LEU A 84 -7.95 6.44 -13.61
C LEU A 84 -8.67 7.22 -14.72
N PRO A 85 -7.96 7.70 -15.76
CA PRO A 85 -8.55 8.46 -16.85
C PRO A 85 -9.51 7.57 -17.68
N ARG A 86 -10.79 7.79 -17.53
CA ARG A 86 -11.87 6.92 -18.07
C ARG A 86 -11.92 6.85 -19.58
N PHE A 87 -11.41 7.89 -20.28
CA PHE A 87 -11.49 8.05 -21.74
C PHE A 87 -10.22 7.57 -22.48
N LEU A 88 -9.24 7.02 -21.75
CA LEU A 88 -8.09 6.36 -22.34
C LEU A 88 -8.30 4.84 -22.32
N THR A 89 -7.65 4.16 -23.25
CA THR A 89 -7.46 2.70 -23.15
C THR A 89 -6.37 2.39 -22.13
N GLY A 90 -6.30 1.14 -21.65
CA GLY A 90 -5.24 0.72 -20.75
C GLY A 90 -3.86 0.95 -21.34
N ARG A 91 -3.66 0.61 -22.61
CA ARG A 91 -2.41 0.80 -23.35
C ARG A 91 -2.03 2.28 -23.48
N GLU A 92 -2.97 3.14 -23.87
CA GLU A 92 -2.73 4.59 -23.97
C GLU A 92 -2.34 5.18 -22.61
N PHE A 93 -3.03 4.78 -21.55
CA PHE A 93 -2.72 5.24 -20.20
C PHE A 93 -1.33 4.83 -19.75
N ILE A 94 -0.95 3.56 -19.92
CA ILE A 94 0.37 3.08 -19.50
C ILE A 94 1.48 3.71 -20.34
N ASN A 95 1.29 3.90 -21.66
CA ASN A 95 2.24 4.62 -22.49
C ASN A 95 2.42 6.07 -21.99
N PHE A 96 1.32 6.77 -21.74
CA PHE A 96 1.36 8.12 -21.17
C PHE A 96 2.09 8.15 -19.81
N PHE A 97 1.79 7.19 -18.93
CA PHE A 97 2.44 7.09 -17.63
C PHE A 97 3.96 6.86 -17.75
N ILE A 98 4.39 5.99 -18.67
CA ILE A 98 5.81 5.77 -18.97
C ILE A 98 6.46 7.06 -19.48
N ASP A 99 5.85 7.75 -20.43
CA ASP A 99 6.41 8.98 -21.00
C ASP A 99 6.59 10.09 -19.96
N VAL A 100 5.61 10.30 -19.10
CA VAL A 100 5.70 11.30 -18.01
C VAL A 100 6.79 10.95 -17.00
N ASN A 101 7.00 9.68 -16.72
CA ASN A 101 7.97 9.19 -15.73
C ASN A 101 9.32 8.78 -16.33
N LYS A 102 9.52 8.91 -17.64
CA LYS A 102 10.68 8.41 -18.40
C LYS A 102 12.05 8.71 -17.77
N LYS A 103 12.20 9.91 -17.19
CA LYS A 103 13.46 10.32 -16.52
C LYS A 103 13.75 9.54 -15.22
N ARG A 104 12.73 8.92 -14.62
CA ARG A 104 12.83 8.18 -13.34
C ARG A 104 12.90 6.67 -13.56
N ILE A 105 12.40 6.18 -14.70
CA ILE A 105 12.33 4.76 -15.02
C ILE A 105 13.73 4.26 -15.34
N LYS A 106 14.20 3.28 -14.57
CA LYS A 106 15.48 2.59 -14.81
C LYS A 106 15.29 1.25 -15.55
N GLY A 107 14.07 0.86 -15.81
CA GLY A 107 13.66 -0.39 -16.45
C GLY A 107 13.34 -0.23 -17.92
N ASP A 108 12.68 -1.26 -18.47
CA ASP A 108 12.19 -1.26 -19.84
C ASP A 108 11.03 -0.26 -20.01
N LEU A 109 10.95 0.35 -21.20
CA LEU A 109 9.89 1.30 -21.54
C LEU A 109 8.78 0.64 -22.38
N ASN A 110 8.87 -0.67 -22.64
CA ASN A 110 7.84 -1.42 -23.36
C ASN A 110 6.65 -1.73 -22.44
N PRO A 111 5.45 -1.17 -22.67
CA PRO A 111 4.28 -1.39 -21.83
C PRO A 111 3.82 -2.85 -21.80
N ASP A 112 4.03 -3.62 -22.89
CA ASP A 112 3.57 -5.01 -22.97
C ASP A 112 4.23 -5.90 -21.93
N LEU A 113 5.49 -5.65 -21.58
CA LEU A 113 6.16 -6.39 -20.49
C LEU A 113 5.45 -6.23 -19.14
N TYR A 114 4.90 -5.08 -18.86
CA TYR A 114 4.17 -4.83 -17.61
C TYR A 114 2.76 -5.41 -17.65
N PHE A 115 2.08 -5.37 -18.81
CA PHE A 115 0.81 -6.06 -19.00
C PHE A 115 0.95 -7.56 -18.77
N ASP A 116 2.01 -8.19 -19.29
CA ASP A 116 2.29 -9.60 -19.09
C ASP A 116 2.59 -9.94 -17.62
N GLN A 117 3.36 -9.08 -16.91
CA GLN A 117 3.67 -9.27 -15.49
C GLN A 117 2.42 -9.31 -14.62
N VAL A 118 1.42 -8.49 -14.93
CA VAL A 118 0.13 -8.48 -14.19
C VAL A 118 -0.89 -9.44 -14.79
N LYS A 119 -0.53 -10.22 -15.81
CA LYS A 119 -1.42 -11.14 -16.55
C LYS A 119 -2.71 -10.42 -16.99
N PHE A 120 -2.53 -9.32 -17.72
CA PHE A 120 -3.64 -8.58 -18.28
C PHE A 120 -4.07 -9.24 -19.59
N ASP A 121 -5.39 -9.42 -19.79
CA ASP A 121 -5.90 -10.00 -21.02
C ASP A 121 -5.59 -9.13 -22.24
N GLU A 122 -5.16 -9.78 -23.34
CA GLU A 122 -4.74 -9.10 -24.57
C GLU A 122 -5.88 -8.26 -25.16
N ASP A 123 -7.09 -8.82 -25.21
CA ASP A 123 -8.28 -8.18 -25.75
C ASP A 123 -8.74 -6.95 -24.95
N ASP A 124 -8.31 -6.84 -23.70
CA ASP A 124 -8.72 -5.76 -22.79
C ASP A 124 -7.74 -4.58 -22.79
N LYS A 125 -6.49 -4.74 -23.25
CA LYS A 125 -5.46 -3.68 -23.23
C LYS A 125 -5.90 -2.42 -23.98
N ASP A 126 -6.62 -2.59 -25.10
CA ASP A 126 -7.06 -1.52 -25.98
C ASP A 126 -8.55 -1.14 -25.79
N ARG A 127 -9.20 -1.64 -24.73
CA ARG A 127 -10.52 -1.19 -24.29
C ARG A 127 -10.41 0.05 -23.41
N LEU A 128 -11.46 0.90 -23.42
CA LEU A 128 -11.53 2.08 -22.57
C LEU A 128 -11.58 1.70 -21.08
N ILE A 129 -10.82 2.41 -20.25
CA ILE A 129 -10.72 2.20 -18.79
C ILE A 129 -12.09 2.35 -18.09
N GLN A 130 -13.02 3.16 -18.64
CA GLN A 130 -14.38 3.26 -18.10
C GLN A 130 -15.11 1.91 -18.03
N GLY A 131 -14.78 0.98 -18.92
CA GLY A 131 -15.36 -0.37 -18.97
C GLY A 131 -14.61 -1.42 -18.14
N TYR A 132 -13.55 -1.02 -17.42
CA TYR A 132 -12.73 -1.95 -16.64
C TYR A 132 -13.39 -2.37 -15.33
N SER A 133 -13.25 -3.64 -14.98
CA SER A 133 -13.58 -4.15 -13.65
C SER A 133 -12.66 -3.55 -12.59
N THR A 134 -13.00 -3.68 -11.31
CA THR A 134 -12.13 -3.29 -10.21
C THR A 134 -10.78 -4.00 -10.28
N GLY A 135 -10.77 -5.30 -10.59
CA GLY A 135 -9.54 -6.08 -10.76
C GLY A 135 -8.63 -5.54 -11.86
N MET A 136 -9.19 -5.18 -13.02
CA MET A 136 -8.43 -4.59 -14.14
C MET A 136 -7.85 -3.23 -13.77
N ARG A 137 -8.60 -2.37 -13.07
CA ARG A 137 -8.09 -1.08 -12.58
C ARG A 137 -6.96 -1.25 -11.56
N ASN A 138 -7.09 -2.21 -10.66
CA ASN A 138 -6.03 -2.54 -9.71
C ASN A 138 -4.78 -3.07 -10.41
N LYS A 139 -4.92 -3.91 -11.44
CA LYS A 139 -3.79 -4.34 -12.28
C LYS A 139 -3.07 -3.14 -12.94
N LEU A 140 -3.80 -2.12 -13.42
CA LEU A 140 -3.15 -0.89 -13.94
C LEU A 140 -2.36 -0.16 -12.85
N GLN A 141 -2.90 -0.03 -11.62
CA GLN A 141 -2.13 0.58 -10.52
C GLN A 141 -0.87 -0.24 -10.20
N MET A 142 -0.98 -1.58 -10.24
CA MET A 142 0.20 -2.43 -10.04
C MET A 142 1.26 -2.20 -11.11
N MET A 143 0.88 -2.05 -12.37
CA MET A 143 1.83 -1.70 -13.43
C MET A 143 2.55 -0.37 -13.14
N MET A 144 1.84 0.64 -12.60
CA MET A 144 2.45 1.94 -12.29
C MET A 144 3.60 1.81 -11.28
N PHE A 145 3.45 1.02 -10.22
CA PHE A 145 4.56 0.82 -9.28
C PHE A 145 5.65 -0.13 -9.80
N LEU A 146 5.31 -1.13 -10.63
CA LEU A 146 6.29 -1.97 -11.31
C LEU A 146 7.18 -1.16 -12.26
N ILE A 147 6.60 -0.16 -12.94
CA ILE A 147 7.29 0.76 -13.84
C ILE A 147 8.22 1.70 -13.06
N THR A 148 7.69 2.34 -12.00
CA THR A 148 8.44 3.38 -11.26
C THR A 148 9.38 2.84 -10.20
N LYS A 149 9.18 1.60 -9.74
CA LYS A 149 9.96 0.91 -8.70
C LYS A 149 10.21 1.80 -7.47
N PRO A 150 9.15 2.29 -6.80
CA PRO A 150 9.27 3.14 -5.63
C PRO A 150 9.90 2.36 -4.47
N LYS A 151 10.51 3.03 -3.51
CA LYS A 151 11.08 2.37 -2.32
C LYS A 151 9.99 1.91 -1.34
N VAL A 152 8.89 2.64 -1.29
CA VAL A 152 7.73 2.39 -0.42
C VAL A 152 6.49 2.20 -1.28
N ILE A 153 5.79 1.10 -1.07
CA ILE A 153 4.50 0.81 -1.71
C ILE A 153 3.44 0.74 -0.60
N LEU A 154 2.50 1.68 -0.65
CA LEU A 154 1.33 1.72 0.21
C LEU A 154 0.12 1.25 -0.58
N MET A 155 -0.69 0.36 -0.03
CA MET A 155 -1.87 -0.18 -0.70
C MET A 155 -3.08 -0.12 0.24
N ASP A 156 -4.09 0.67 -0.11
CA ASP A 156 -5.31 0.77 0.70
C ASP A 156 -6.32 -0.28 0.25
N GLU A 157 -6.62 -1.25 1.12
CA GLU A 157 -7.56 -2.35 0.90
C GLU A 157 -7.40 -3.06 -0.48
N PRO A 158 -6.18 -3.43 -0.91
CA PRO A 158 -5.85 -3.75 -2.31
C PRO A 158 -6.55 -4.99 -2.86
N LEU A 159 -7.06 -5.86 -2.00
CA LEU A 159 -7.68 -7.13 -2.39
C LEU A 159 -9.20 -7.16 -2.15
N ASN A 160 -9.77 -6.04 -1.72
CA ASN A 160 -11.22 -5.96 -1.53
C ASN A 160 -11.96 -6.02 -2.85
N SER A 161 -13.10 -6.71 -2.85
CA SER A 161 -14.01 -6.82 -4.00
C SER A 161 -13.40 -7.44 -5.27
N LEU A 162 -12.29 -8.19 -5.12
CA LEU A 162 -11.68 -8.94 -6.20
C LEU A 162 -12.10 -10.41 -6.16
N ASP A 163 -12.20 -11.02 -7.35
CA ASP A 163 -12.36 -12.47 -7.44
C ASP A 163 -11.09 -13.23 -6.97
N VAL A 164 -11.26 -14.50 -6.67
CA VAL A 164 -10.21 -15.34 -6.06
C VAL A 164 -8.97 -15.48 -6.94
N VAL A 165 -9.15 -15.49 -8.28
CA VAL A 165 -8.04 -15.64 -9.23
C VAL A 165 -7.19 -14.38 -9.22
N VAL A 166 -7.81 -13.21 -9.40
CA VAL A 166 -7.12 -11.91 -9.38
C VAL A 166 -6.47 -11.66 -8.01
N GLN A 167 -7.15 -12.01 -6.89
CA GLN A 167 -6.53 -11.92 -5.57
C GLN A 167 -5.24 -12.75 -5.47
N LYS A 168 -5.24 -13.98 -5.99
CA LYS A 168 -4.06 -14.84 -5.98
C LYS A 168 -2.93 -14.23 -6.81
N GLU A 169 -3.22 -13.78 -8.02
CA GLU A 169 -2.24 -13.16 -8.90
C GLU A 169 -1.58 -11.93 -8.25
N MET A 170 -2.39 -11.06 -7.64
CA MET A 170 -1.90 -9.88 -6.92
C MET A 170 -1.02 -10.27 -5.72
N LYS A 171 -1.44 -11.26 -4.92
CA LYS A 171 -0.64 -11.76 -3.78
C LYS A 171 0.70 -12.31 -4.24
N ASP A 172 0.71 -13.10 -5.32
CA ASP A 172 1.94 -13.71 -5.85
C ASP A 172 2.89 -12.62 -6.37
N LEU A 173 2.37 -11.61 -7.08
CA LEU A 173 3.15 -10.48 -7.57
C LEU A 173 3.75 -9.66 -6.41
N ILE A 174 2.94 -9.28 -5.41
CA ILE A 174 3.41 -8.53 -4.24
C ILE A 174 4.53 -9.29 -3.51
N LYS A 175 4.38 -10.61 -3.35
CA LYS A 175 5.42 -11.45 -2.74
C LYS A 175 6.71 -11.49 -3.57
N SER A 176 6.60 -11.48 -4.91
CA SER A 176 7.76 -11.56 -5.79
C SER A 176 8.65 -10.31 -5.74
N ILE A 177 8.08 -9.15 -5.45
CA ILE A 177 8.80 -7.85 -5.43
C ILE A 177 9.24 -7.40 -4.03
N LYS A 178 8.83 -8.09 -2.96
CA LYS A 178 8.99 -7.61 -1.58
C LYS A 178 10.43 -7.26 -1.20
N ASN A 179 11.42 -7.99 -1.74
CA ASN A 179 12.82 -7.82 -1.34
C ASN A 179 13.39 -6.45 -1.71
N ASP A 180 12.83 -5.79 -2.72
CA ASP A 180 13.31 -4.50 -3.22
C ASP A 180 12.55 -3.31 -2.64
N HIS A 181 11.45 -3.56 -1.92
CA HIS A 181 10.51 -2.55 -1.45
C HIS A 181 10.19 -2.67 0.04
N ILE A 182 9.71 -1.58 0.62
CA ILE A 182 8.95 -1.56 1.87
C ILE A 182 7.48 -1.61 1.46
N ILE A 183 6.76 -2.66 1.83
CA ILE A 183 5.37 -2.87 1.40
C ILE A 183 4.45 -2.84 2.61
N ILE A 184 3.47 -1.93 2.59
CA ILE A 184 2.46 -1.80 3.64
C ILE A 184 1.09 -1.81 2.98
N PHE A 185 0.24 -2.74 3.34
CA PHE A 185 -1.15 -2.73 2.91
C PHE A 185 -2.11 -2.58 4.09
N SER A 186 -3.16 -1.80 3.90
CA SER A 186 -4.23 -1.70 4.89
C SER A 186 -5.25 -2.81 4.69
N THR A 187 -5.82 -3.28 5.79
CA THR A 187 -6.99 -4.16 5.76
C THR A 187 -7.74 -4.12 7.08
N HIS A 188 -9.01 -4.48 7.04
CA HIS A 188 -9.82 -4.79 8.21
C HIS A 188 -10.12 -6.30 8.32
N ILE A 189 -9.62 -7.12 7.38
CA ILE A 189 -9.84 -8.57 7.29
C ILE A 189 -8.67 -9.29 7.94
N LEU A 190 -8.92 -9.95 9.08
CA LEU A 190 -7.91 -10.66 9.88
C LEU A 190 -7.22 -11.78 9.12
N ASP A 191 -7.99 -12.61 8.44
CA ASP A 191 -7.46 -13.71 7.61
C ASP A 191 -6.52 -13.22 6.50
N LEU A 192 -6.85 -12.09 5.88
CA LEU A 192 -5.99 -11.51 4.86
C LEU A 192 -4.67 -11.04 5.47
N ALA A 193 -4.72 -10.33 6.60
CA ALA A 193 -3.52 -9.89 7.31
C ALA A 193 -2.65 -11.09 7.71
N LYS A 194 -3.26 -12.15 8.28
CA LYS A 194 -2.55 -13.37 8.71
C LYS A 194 -1.84 -14.08 7.57
N ASN A 195 -2.51 -14.23 6.41
CA ASN A 195 -2.03 -15.07 5.31
C ASN A 195 -1.11 -14.35 4.33
N MET A 196 -1.19 -13.02 4.24
CA MET A 196 -0.43 -12.25 3.27
C MET A 196 0.78 -11.52 3.87
N ALA A 197 0.65 -10.97 5.07
CA ALA A 197 1.71 -10.19 5.68
C ALA A 197 2.77 -11.05 6.35
N ASP A 198 4.01 -10.59 6.35
CA ASP A 198 5.08 -11.13 7.20
C ASP A 198 4.89 -10.64 8.64
N GLU A 199 4.55 -9.35 8.82
CA GLU A 199 4.27 -8.71 10.11
C GLU A 199 2.94 -7.95 10.08
N ILE A 200 2.29 -7.85 11.25
CA ILE A 200 1.02 -7.14 11.42
C ILE A 200 1.24 -5.97 12.38
N VAL A 201 0.77 -4.80 11.98
CA VAL A 201 0.76 -3.57 12.77
C VAL A 201 -0.69 -3.17 12.99
N LEU A 202 -1.10 -3.04 14.24
CA LEU A 202 -2.42 -2.52 14.59
C LEU A 202 -2.41 -1.00 14.59
N LEU A 203 -3.44 -0.39 14.03
CA LEU A 203 -3.74 1.03 14.20
C LEU A 203 -5.00 1.17 15.07
N HIS A 204 -4.81 1.65 16.28
CA HIS A 204 -5.88 1.84 17.26
C HIS A 204 -5.69 3.15 18.02
N LYS A 205 -6.78 3.92 18.21
CA LYS A 205 -6.77 5.22 18.93
C LYS A 205 -5.60 6.14 18.51
N GLY A 206 -5.31 6.21 17.20
CA GLY A 206 -4.28 7.10 16.64
C GLY A 206 -2.84 6.62 16.82
N LYS A 207 -2.61 5.45 17.38
CA LYS A 207 -1.27 4.86 17.62
C LYS A 207 -1.10 3.53 16.93
N THR A 208 0.16 3.15 16.71
CA THR A 208 0.50 1.83 16.16
C THR A 208 1.11 0.93 17.22
N SER A 209 0.80 -0.38 17.10
CA SER A 209 1.47 -1.43 17.87
C SER A 209 1.71 -2.65 16.99
N LYS A 210 2.87 -3.30 17.14
CA LYS A 210 3.16 -4.56 16.42
C LYS A 210 2.47 -5.72 17.11
N VAL A 211 1.93 -6.64 16.30
CA VAL A 211 1.41 -7.91 16.79
C VAL A 211 2.56 -8.91 16.90
N ASP A 212 2.73 -9.51 18.05
CA ASP A 212 3.77 -10.53 18.25
C ASP A 212 3.58 -11.71 17.29
N ARG A 213 4.72 -12.26 16.82
CA ARG A 213 4.70 -13.43 15.91
C ARG A 213 4.04 -14.65 16.54
N GLU A 214 4.12 -14.80 17.86
CA GLU A 214 3.45 -15.87 18.61
C GLU A 214 1.91 -15.73 18.51
N ILE A 215 1.39 -14.50 18.59
CA ILE A 215 -0.04 -14.22 18.41
C ILE A 215 -0.46 -14.54 16.98
N LYS A 216 0.31 -14.10 15.99
CA LYS A 216 0.01 -14.33 14.57
C LYS A 216 -0.11 -15.83 14.23
N ASN A 217 0.74 -16.65 14.81
CA ASN A 217 0.76 -18.10 14.54
C ASN A 217 -0.17 -18.91 15.47
N ASN A 218 -0.86 -18.25 16.40
CA ASN A 218 -1.76 -18.90 17.34
C ASN A 218 -3.08 -19.31 16.68
N PRO A 219 -3.69 -20.46 17.01
CA PRO A 219 -5.04 -20.80 16.56
C PRO A 219 -6.08 -19.74 16.92
N ASP A 220 -5.95 -19.09 18.07
CA ASP A 220 -6.87 -18.06 18.58
C ASP A 220 -6.45 -16.65 18.14
N PHE A 221 -5.75 -16.53 17.01
CA PHE A 221 -5.24 -15.27 16.48
C PHE A 221 -6.33 -14.18 16.39
N GLU A 222 -7.49 -14.53 15.86
CA GLU A 222 -8.59 -13.57 15.67
C GLU A 222 -9.09 -13.00 17.00
N GLU A 223 -9.35 -13.88 17.98
CA GLU A 223 -9.82 -13.47 19.30
C GLU A 223 -8.80 -12.57 20.00
N LYS A 224 -7.52 -12.94 19.94
CA LYS A 224 -6.45 -12.14 20.54
C LYS A 224 -6.32 -10.76 19.92
N VAL A 225 -6.41 -10.66 18.58
CA VAL A 225 -6.34 -9.38 17.89
C VAL A 225 -7.59 -8.53 18.14
N ILE A 226 -8.79 -9.15 18.18
CA ILE A 226 -10.03 -8.46 18.53
C ILE A 226 -9.93 -7.87 19.95
N ASN A 227 -9.41 -8.64 20.91
CA ASN A 227 -9.19 -8.16 22.26
C ASN A 227 -8.24 -6.96 22.30
N LEU A 228 -7.13 -6.99 21.55
CA LEU A 228 -6.20 -5.84 21.43
C LEU A 228 -6.85 -4.60 20.85
N LEU A 229 -7.83 -4.75 19.96
CA LEU A 229 -8.57 -3.65 19.34
C LEU A 229 -9.77 -3.16 20.18
N GLN A 230 -10.15 -3.90 21.23
CA GLN A 230 -11.28 -3.61 22.12
C GLN A 230 -10.86 -3.08 23.50
N VAL A 231 -9.56 -3.21 23.86
CA VAL A 231 -9.06 -2.71 25.15
C VAL A 231 -9.34 -1.21 25.23
N GLU A 232 -10.29 -0.87 26.09
CA GLU A 232 -10.50 0.51 26.57
C GLU A 232 -9.47 0.73 27.68
N ASP A 233 -8.66 1.78 27.55
CA ASP A 233 -7.80 2.26 28.65
C ASP A 233 -8.62 2.89 29.76
#